data_0502dbdd7451b590533a6ee85c7b1c96
#
_entry.id   0502dbdd7451b590533a6ee85c7b1c96
#
_cell.length_a   1.000
_cell.length_b   1.000
_cell.length_c   1.000
_cell.angle_alpha   90.00
_cell.angle_beta   90.00
_cell.angle_gamma   90.00
#
_symmetry.space_group_name_H-M   'P 1'
#
loop_
_entity.id
_entity.type
_entity.pdbx_description
1 polymer ?
#
loop_
_entity_poly.entity_id
_entity_poly.type
_entity_poly.pdbx_seq_one_letter_code
_entity_poly.pdbx_strand_id
1 'polypeptide(L)'
;MHLQVEFSAFVIYRAAKGGRKIPASTIRAEYRDIESKLTIPGVIQPSKEIDIKSTISGVLEKLLVQVGDEVVGGQPLAQIRYVKDPLEYRRLLKELEIAETRYLTAEASFERTEKLYVKKLIAQEVYEGEKSNLAVLLSEYESVESELDMLKGQYNQKGISNIITATDAGTILELPIKEGGSVMARGTLNEGTTVARVADLQSLVFKGNVLESDILKLAVGMELSLSVPMDKNITIDGVLSLVAPKGIVQDGVARFEITAGLFIPEEYKQMIKAGCTANAEIVVERKNHVLALEEKYFQFNYDSVFVEIVADDSKYEKRFLKTGISDGIYTEIISGVDSLDHIKKQKEEI
;
A
#
# COMPACT_ATOMS: atom_id res chain seq x y z
N MET A 1 -22.23 -90.72 -9.62
CA MET A 1 -21.32 -90.00 -8.76
C MET A 1 -20.05 -89.55 -9.50
N HIS A 2 -20.14 -89.23 -10.81
CA HIS A 2 -18.99 -88.81 -11.62
C HIS A 2 -19.15 -87.41 -12.28
N LEU A 3 -20.32 -86.79 -12.15
CA LEU A 3 -20.56 -85.48 -12.81
C LEU A 3 -20.31 -84.24 -11.91
N GLN A 4 -20.10 -84.39 -10.60
CA GLN A 4 -19.88 -83.29 -9.68
C GLN A 4 -18.43 -82.86 -9.48
N VAL A 5 -17.48 -83.75 -9.87
CA VAL A 5 -16.03 -83.51 -9.69
C VAL A 5 -15.41 -82.65 -10.84
N GLU A 6 -15.94 -82.80 -12.07
CA GLU A 6 -15.43 -82.04 -13.22
C GLU A 6 -15.82 -80.53 -13.20
N PHE A 7 -16.97 -80.16 -12.58
CA PHE A 7 -17.41 -78.79 -12.51
C PHE A 7 -16.60 -77.98 -11.48
N SER A 8 -16.18 -78.65 -10.39
CA SER A 8 -15.34 -78.03 -9.36
C SER A 8 -13.91 -77.72 -9.84
N ALA A 9 -13.33 -78.64 -10.65
CA ALA A 9 -12.01 -78.50 -11.23
C ALA A 9 -11.92 -77.41 -12.31
N PHE A 10 -13.02 -77.21 -13.09
CA PHE A 10 -13.08 -76.24 -14.13
C PHE A 10 -13.23 -74.79 -13.55
N VAL A 11 -13.96 -74.63 -12.42
CA VAL A 11 -14.13 -73.32 -11.71
C VAL A 11 -12.81 -73.00 -11.01
N ILE A 12 -12.10 -73.97 -10.40
CA ILE A 12 -10.80 -73.71 -9.75
C ILE A 12 -9.70 -73.43 -10.80
N TYR A 13 -9.75 -74.09 -11.98
CA TYR A 13 -8.79 -73.85 -13.06
C TYR A 13 -9.00 -72.47 -13.73
N ARG A 14 -10.21 -71.92 -13.71
CA ARG A 14 -10.51 -70.57 -14.23
C ARG A 14 -10.14 -69.46 -13.23
N ALA A 15 -10.13 -69.77 -11.94
CA ALA A 15 -9.70 -68.84 -10.88
C ALA A 15 -8.16 -68.73 -10.76
N ALA A 16 -7.41 -69.74 -11.29
CA ALA A 16 -5.95 -69.77 -11.23
C ALA A 16 -5.22 -69.13 -12.44
N LYS A 17 -5.95 -68.72 -13.49
CA LYS A 17 -5.35 -68.07 -14.65
C LYS A 17 -5.82 -66.61 -14.71
N GLY A 18 -5.05 -65.73 -14.10
CA GLY A 18 -5.17 -64.33 -14.43
C GLY A 18 -4.97 -63.34 -13.28
N GLY A 19 -4.04 -63.56 -12.41
CA GLY A 19 -3.47 -62.46 -11.66
C GLY A 19 -2.85 -61.48 -12.68
N ARG A 20 -3.54 -60.40 -12.99
CA ARG A 20 -2.97 -59.27 -13.78
C ARG A 20 -1.62 -58.94 -13.14
N LYS A 21 -0.51 -59.15 -13.85
CA LYS A 21 0.79 -58.64 -13.41
C LYS A 21 0.76 -57.11 -13.55
N ILE A 22 0.42 -56.45 -12.46
CA ILE A 22 0.44 -55.01 -12.38
C ILE A 22 1.91 -54.57 -12.40
N PRO A 23 2.35 -53.73 -13.32
CA PRO A 23 3.71 -53.19 -13.31
C PRO A 23 3.98 -52.48 -11.98
N ALA A 24 5.20 -52.65 -11.44
CA ALA A 24 5.61 -52.11 -10.14
C ALA A 24 5.59 -50.55 -10.07
N SER A 25 5.36 -49.90 -11.18
CA SER A 25 5.37 -48.42 -11.30
C SER A 25 3.99 -47.82 -11.63
N THR A 26 2.96 -48.23 -10.89
CA THR A 26 1.61 -47.69 -11.04
C THR A 26 1.15 -47.00 -9.78
N ILE A 27 0.18 -46.11 -9.93
CA ILE A 27 -0.53 -45.40 -8.86
C ILE A 27 -2.04 -45.51 -9.12
N ARG A 28 -2.84 -45.22 -8.12
CA ARG A 28 -4.30 -45.13 -8.23
C ARG A 28 -4.78 -43.74 -7.87
N ALA A 29 -5.88 -43.32 -8.43
CA ALA A 29 -6.62 -42.18 -7.95
C ALA A 29 -7.25 -42.52 -6.59
N GLU A 30 -7.22 -41.57 -5.66
CA GLU A 30 -7.67 -41.73 -4.28
C GLU A 30 -8.76 -40.73 -3.97
N TYR A 31 -9.68 -41.11 -3.06
CA TYR A 31 -10.67 -40.18 -2.55
C TYR A 31 -10.05 -39.26 -1.50
N ARG A 32 -10.20 -37.96 -1.68
CA ARG A 32 -9.71 -36.94 -0.75
C ARG A 32 -10.52 -35.67 -0.81
N ASP A 33 -10.32 -34.82 0.19
CA ASP A 33 -10.84 -33.48 0.17
C ASP A 33 -9.88 -32.59 -0.60
N ILE A 34 -10.39 -31.72 -1.47
CA ILE A 34 -9.63 -30.77 -2.27
C ILE A 34 -10.16 -29.36 -2.00
N GLU A 35 -9.24 -28.43 -1.78
CA GLU A 35 -9.53 -27.01 -1.61
C GLU A 35 -8.83 -26.23 -2.72
N SER A 36 -9.59 -25.55 -3.55
CA SER A 36 -9.02 -24.58 -4.49
C SER A 36 -8.78 -23.25 -3.75
N LYS A 37 -7.53 -22.84 -3.71
CA LYS A 37 -7.09 -21.62 -3.02
C LYS A 37 -6.66 -20.55 -4.00
N LEU A 38 -7.00 -19.32 -3.69
CA LEU A 38 -6.53 -18.13 -4.40
C LEU A 38 -5.54 -17.40 -3.51
N THR A 39 -4.32 -17.18 -4.00
CA THR A 39 -3.29 -16.40 -3.30
C THR A 39 -3.26 -14.98 -3.83
N ILE A 40 -3.44 -14.01 -2.95
CA ILE A 40 -3.54 -12.59 -3.28
C ILE A 40 -2.43 -11.84 -2.53
N PRO A 41 -1.46 -11.27 -3.26
CA PRO A 41 -0.46 -10.40 -2.65
C PRO A 41 -1.09 -9.06 -2.25
N GLY A 42 -0.63 -8.52 -1.13
CA GLY A 42 -1.13 -7.24 -0.62
C GLY A 42 -0.28 -6.67 0.50
N VAL A 43 -0.85 -5.69 1.20
CA VAL A 43 -0.18 -4.93 2.26
C VAL A 43 -1.11 -4.82 3.47
N ILE A 44 -0.53 -4.92 4.66
CA ILE A 44 -1.22 -4.66 5.92
C ILE A 44 -1.17 -3.16 6.19
N GLN A 45 -2.33 -2.54 6.38
CA GLN A 45 -2.47 -1.10 6.57
C GLN A 45 -3.42 -0.80 7.74
N PRO A 46 -3.36 0.39 8.34
CA PRO A 46 -4.39 0.82 9.28
C PRO A 46 -5.76 0.86 8.59
N SER A 47 -6.81 0.53 9.31
CA SER A 47 -8.19 0.63 8.79
C SER A 47 -8.58 2.10 8.51
N LYS A 48 -8.03 3.02 9.28
CA LYS A 48 -8.25 4.46 9.15
C LYS A 48 -6.93 5.20 9.28
N GLU A 49 -6.64 6.04 8.29
CA GLU A 49 -5.48 6.92 8.26
C GLU A 49 -5.97 8.34 7.98
N ILE A 50 -5.48 9.33 8.74
CA ILE A 50 -5.95 10.70 8.72
C ILE A 50 -4.78 11.63 8.47
N ASP A 51 -4.88 12.40 7.40
CA ASP A 51 -3.97 13.50 7.13
C ASP A 51 -4.39 14.73 7.94
N ILE A 52 -3.57 15.14 8.90
CA ILE A 52 -3.72 16.39 9.62
C ILE A 52 -3.14 17.51 8.75
N LYS A 53 -4.02 18.26 8.14
CA LYS A 53 -3.66 19.35 7.21
C LYS A 53 -3.65 20.70 7.92
N SER A 54 -2.74 21.59 7.51
CA SER A 54 -2.68 22.93 8.08
C SER A 54 -3.93 23.75 7.76
N THR A 55 -4.48 24.39 8.78
CA THR A 55 -5.58 25.36 8.67
C THR A 55 -5.09 26.79 8.49
N ILE A 56 -3.78 27.03 8.65
CA ILE A 56 -3.14 28.34 8.51
C ILE A 56 -1.92 28.25 7.59
N SER A 57 -1.65 29.32 6.85
CA SER A 57 -0.43 29.45 6.06
C SER A 57 0.68 30.03 6.92
N GLY A 58 1.91 29.56 6.72
CA GLY A 58 3.03 30.06 7.48
C GLY A 58 4.27 29.20 7.37
N VAL A 59 5.11 29.25 8.38
CA VAL A 59 6.33 28.45 8.53
C VAL A 59 6.19 27.60 9.77
N LEU A 60 6.45 26.29 9.64
CA LEU A 60 6.48 25.38 10.77
C LEU A 60 7.61 25.78 11.72
N GLU A 61 7.25 26.26 12.88
CA GLU A 61 8.20 26.76 13.87
C GLU A 61 8.75 25.64 14.74
N LYS A 62 7.86 24.75 15.21
CA LYS A 62 8.24 23.64 16.07
C LYS A 62 7.29 22.45 15.90
N LEU A 63 7.86 21.25 15.90
CA LEU A 63 7.14 19.99 16.06
C LEU A 63 7.09 19.64 17.55
N LEU A 64 5.91 19.32 18.05
CA LEU A 64 5.65 18.98 19.45
C LEU A 64 5.55 17.47 19.69
N VAL A 65 5.59 16.69 18.61
CA VAL A 65 5.48 15.24 18.60
C VAL A 65 6.51 14.63 17.65
N GLN A 66 6.76 13.33 17.79
CA GLN A 66 7.65 12.54 16.97
C GLN A 66 6.88 11.40 16.27
N VAL A 67 7.48 10.82 15.23
CA VAL A 67 6.95 9.61 14.59
C VAL A 67 6.97 8.47 15.60
N GLY A 68 5.83 7.79 15.74
CA GLY A 68 5.62 6.71 16.69
C GLY A 68 4.92 7.14 17.99
N ASP A 69 4.75 8.45 18.23
CA ASP A 69 4.03 8.93 19.43
C ASP A 69 2.53 8.62 19.31
N GLU A 70 1.93 8.21 20.44
CA GLU A 70 0.48 8.11 20.58
C GLU A 70 -0.09 9.49 20.94
N VAL A 71 -1.14 9.89 20.24
CA VAL A 71 -1.81 11.18 20.43
C VAL A 71 -3.30 11.00 20.65
N VAL A 72 -3.89 11.96 21.38
CA VAL A 72 -5.34 12.03 21.57
C VAL A 72 -5.94 13.22 20.83
N GLY A 73 -7.23 13.15 20.50
CA GLY A 73 -7.92 14.26 19.84
C GLY A 73 -7.77 15.57 20.61
N GLY A 74 -7.42 16.65 19.92
CA GLY A 74 -7.13 17.95 20.49
C GLY A 74 -5.70 18.15 20.99
N GLN A 75 -4.85 17.11 21.00
CA GLN A 75 -3.46 17.25 21.43
C GLN A 75 -2.66 18.12 20.45
N PRO A 76 -1.84 19.08 20.95
CA PRO A 76 -0.94 19.89 20.13
C PRO A 76 0.11 19.02 19.40
N LEU A 77 0.22 19.18 18.07
CA LEU A 77 1.16 18.47 17.21
C LEU A 77 2.28 19.36 16.70
N ALA A 78 1.94 20.58 16.32
CA ALA A 78 2.88 21.50 15.71
C ALA A 78 2.51 22.96 15.99
N GLN A 79 3.50 23.81 16.07
CA GLN A 79 3.36 25.26 16.14
C GLN A 79 3.76 25.87 14.82
N ILE A 80 2.87 26.71 14.24
CA ILE A 80 3.09 27.38 12.98
C ILE A 80 3.19 28.86 13.25
N ARG A 81 4.27 29.48 12.82
CA ARG A 81 4.36 30.93 12.74
C ARG A 81 3.56 31.37 11.52
N TYR A 82 2.44 32.04 11.76
CA TYR A 82 1.57 32.53 10.71
C TYR A 82 2.32 33.50 9.78
N VAL A 83 2.25 33.25 8.49
CA VAL A 83 2.73 34.15 7.43
C VAL A 83 1.66 34.10 6.36
N LYS A 84 0.99 35.24 6.14
CA LYS A 84 -0.15 35.37 5.20
C LYS A 84 0.28 34.97 3.80
N ASP A 85 1.48 35.36 3.40
CA ASP A 85 2.16 34.94 2.19
C ASP A 85 3.67 34.86 2.45
N PRO A 86 4.25 33.63 2.55
CA PRO A 86 5.69 33.46 2.77
C PRO A 86 6.56 34.00 1.64
N LEU A 87 6.02 34.10 0.42
CA LEU A 87 6.74 34.67 -0.72
C LEU A 87 6.74 36.18 -0.63
N GLU A 88 5.60 36.79 -0.27
CA GLU A 88 5.47 38.21 -0.06
C GLU A 88 6.36 38.72 1.10
N TYR A 89 6.38 38.00 2.22
CA TYR A 89 7.26 38.31 3.34
C TYR A 89 8.75 38.30 2.94
N ARG A 90 9.19 37.28 2.19
CA ARG A 90 10.56 37.24 1.68
C ARG A 90 10.86 38.32 0.64
N ARG A 91 9.88 38.65 -0.20
CA ARG A 91 10.00 39.78 -1.15
C ARG A 91 10.23 41.08 -0.43
N LEU A 92 9.39 41.40 0.57
CA LEU A 92 9.49 42.63 1.35
C LEU A 92 10.79 42.72 2.16
N LEU A 93 11.26 41.61 2.75
CA LEU A 93 12.57 41.59 3.41
C LEU A 93 13.72 41.95 2.46
N LYS A 94 13.70 41.44 1.24
CA LYS A 94 14.74 41.73 0.25
C LYS A 94 14.60 43.20 -0.27
N GLU A 95 13.39 43.69 -0.42
CA GLU A 95 13.09 45.05 -0.84
C GLU A 95 13.54 46.04 0.22
N LEU A 96 13.35 45.74 1.52
CA LEU A 96 13.86 46.53 2.64
C LEU A 96 15.40 46.60 2.62
N GLU A 97 16.11 45.48 2.44
CA GLU A 97 17.58 45.46 2.34
C GLU A 97 18.10 46.35 1.19
N ILE A 98 17.40 46.33 0.06
CA ILE A 98 17.76 47.16 -1.10
C ILE A 98 17.50 48.64 -0.80
N ALA A 99 16.34 48.98 -0.22
CA ALA A 99 15.98 50.37 0.13
C ALA A 99 16.93 50.93 1.19
N GLU A 100 17.26 50.17 2.23
CA GLU A 100 18.26 50.52 3.25
C GLU A 100 19.63 50.80 2.63
N THR A 101 20.10 49.95 1.76
CA THR A 101 21.41 50.12 1.08
C THR A 101 21.42 51.41 0.24
N ARG A 102 20.35 51.72 -0.46
CA ARG A 102 20.21 52.96 -1.24
C ARG A 102 20.19 54.22 -0.35
N TYR A 103 19.41 54.16 0.72
CA TYR A 103 19.36 55.24 1.71
C TYR A 103 20.73 55.51 2.31
N LEU A 104 21.42 54.51 2.85
CA LEU A 104 22.76 54.64 3.44
C LEU A 104 23.79 55.18 2.45
N THR A 105 23.70 54.79 1.18
CA THR A 105 24.58 55.30 0.12
C THR A 105 24.31 56.76 -0.16
N ALA A 106 23.08 57.17 -0.22
CA ALA A 106 22.67 58.58 -0.43
C ALA A 106 23.01 59.45 0.78
N GLU A 107 22.84 58.96 2.00
CA GLU A 107 23.23 59.64 3.24
C GLU A 107 24.74 59.94 3.25
N ALA A 108 25.57 58.95 2.96
CA ALA A 108 27.03 59.12 2.87
C ALA A 108 27.44 60.08 1.72
N SER A 109 26.66 60.12 0.61
CA SER A 109 26.89 61.08 -0.48
C SER A 109 26.51 62.50 -0.05
N PHE A 110 25.35 62.66 0.57
CA PHE A 110 24.86 63.92 1.08
C PHE A 110 25.80 64.54 2.13
N GLU A 111 26.32 63.76 3.09
CA GLU A 111 27.31 64.21 4.07
C GLU A 111 28.56 64.80 3.42
N ARG A 112 29.02 64.20 2.35
CA ARG A 112 30.18 64.69 1.58
C ARG A 112 29.83 66.00 0.87
N THR A 113 28.67 66.04 0.25
CA THR A 113 28.17 67.25 -0.46
C THR A 113 27.92 68.40 0.49
N GLU A 114 27.35 68.14 1.67
CA GLU A 114 27.17 69.15 2.72
C GLU A 114 28.49 69.80 3.16
N LYS A 115 29.54 68.97 3.41
CA LYS A 115 30.91 69.47 3.75
C LYS A 115 31.48 70.35 2.66
N LEU A 116 31.24 70.04 1.38
CA LEU A 116 31.71 70.84 0.25
C LEU A 116 30.90 72.13 0.10
N TYR A 117 29.56 72.08 0.35
CA TYR A 117 28.69 73.26 0.30
C TYR A 117 29.06 74.28 1.39
N VAL A 118 29.25 73.86 2.63
CA VAL A 118 29.70 74.69 3.74
C VAL A 118 31.04 75.40 3.41
N LYS A 119 31.94 74.73 2.68
CA LYS A 119 33.19 75.31 2.19
C LYS A 119 33.01 76.18 0.92
N LYS A 120 31.79 76.34 0.44
CA LYS A 120 31.44 77.11 -0.78
C LYS A 120 32.13 76.54 -2.05
N LEU A 121 32.36 75.24 -2.12
CA LEU A 121 33.03 74.59 -3.24
C LEU A 121 32.03 74.04 -4.28
N ILE A 122 30.74 74.07 -4.01
CA ILE A 122 29.68 73.60 -4.92
C ILE A 122 28.53 74.63 -4.97
N ALA A 123 27.72 74.57 -6.05
CA ALA A 123 26.56 75.39 -6.20
C ALA A 123 25.37 74.96 -5.30
N GLN A 124 24.53 75.87 -4.93
CA GLN A 124 23.33 75.63 -4.12
C GLN A 124 22.40 74.58 -4.77
N GLU A 125 22.25 74.62 -6.07
CA GLU A 125 21.43 73.67 -6.83
C GLU A 125 21.88 72.24 -6.65
N VAL A 126 23.22 71.98 -6.63
CA VAL A 126 23.75 70.63 -6.40
C VAL A 126 23.47 70.14 -4.97
N TYR A 127 23.61 71.05 -3.97
CA TYR A 127 23.29 70.70 -2.58
C TYR A 127 21.81 70.39 -2.40
N GLU A 128 20.86 71.22 -2.96
CA GLU A 128 19.43 70.99 -2.88
C GLU A 128 18.99 69.72 -3.63
N GLY A 129 19.63 69.41 -4.75
CA GLY A 129 19.42 68.15 -5.49
C GLY A 129 19.76 66.91 -4.68
N GLU A 130 20.94 66.89 -4.04
CA GLU A 130 21.37 65.77 -3.18
C GLU A 130 20.50 65.65 -1.93
N LYS A 131 20.06 66.78 -1.33
CA LYS A 131 19.16 66.79 -0.19
C LYS A 131 17.78 66.22 -0.56
N SER A 132 17.27 66.57 -1.73
CA SER A 132 16.01 66.07 -2.23
C SER A 132 16.08 64.56 -2.53
N ASN A 133 17.19 64.12 -3.13
CA ASN A 133 17.43 62.69 -3.38
C ASN A 133 17.49 61.88 -2.09
N LEU A 134 18.17 62.36 -1.06
CA LEU A 134 18.21 61.71 0.26
C LEU A 134 16.81 61.60 0.87
N ALA A 135 16.01 62.67 0.80
CA ALA A 135 14.64 62.67 1.33
C ALA A 135 13.73 61.69 0.63
N VAL A 136 13.87 61.52 -0.69
CA VAL A 136 13.10 60.52 -1.46
C VAL A 136 13.46 59.12 -1.05
N LEU A 137 14.78 58.79 -0.95
CA LEU A 137 15.24 57.46 -0.60
C LEU A 137 14.96 57.10 0.86
N LEU A 138 14.97 58.07 1.78
CA LEU A 138 14.53 57.89 3.15
C LEU A 138 13.04 57.53 3.19
N SER A 139 12.21 58.25 2.45
CA SER A 139 10.77 57.97 2.38
C SER A 139 10.47 56.59 1.76
N GLU A 140 11.27 56.15 0.76
CA GLU A 140 11.18 54.79 0.19
C GLU A 140 11.50 53.74 1.24
N TYR A 141 12.60 53.92 2.00
CA TYR A 141 12.99 52.98 3.08
C TYR A 141 11.90 52.91 4.17
N GLU A 142 11.43 54.05 4.69
CA GLU A 142 10.39 54.12 5.73
C GLU A 142 9.06 53.50 5.27
N SER A 143 8.72 53.62 3.99
CA SER A 143 7.52 53.03 3.41
C SER A 143 7.58 51.49 3.42
N VAL A 144 8.70 50.92 2.97
CA VAL A 144 8.89 49.47 2.94
C VAL A 144 8.98 48.90 4.36
N GLU A 145 9.63 49.60 5.29
CA GLU A 145 9.72 49.24 6.70
C GLU A 145 8.31 49.21 7.34
N SER A 146 7.50 50.23 7.09
CA SER A 146 6.12 50.30 7.58
C SER A 146 5.25 49.20 7.02
N GLU A 147 5.39 48.88 5.72
CA GLU A 147 4.67 47.75 5.09
C GLU A 147 5.04 46.42 5.72
N LEU A 148 6.35 46.18 5.97
CA LEU A 148 6.82 44.98 6.65
C LEU A 148 6.31 44.91 8.10
N ASP A 149 6.26 46.05 8.82
CA ASP A 149 5.75 46.08 10.20
C ASP A 149 4.24 45.92 10.27
N MET A 150 3.48 46.42 9.31
CA MET A 150 2.05 46.09 9.18
C MET A 150 1.86 44.61 8.93
N LEU A 151 2.67 44.01 8.08
CA LEU A 151 2.64 42.57 7.85
C LEU A 151 2.94 41.83 9.15
N LYS A 152 3.99 42.19 9.90
CA LYS A 152 4.34 41.62 11.21
C LYS A 152 3.24 41.84 12.27
N GLY A 153 2.61 42.99 12.28
CA GLY A 153 1.50 43.32 13.20
C GLY A 153 0.27 42.43 13.00
N GLN A 154 0.01 41.99 11.76
CA GLN A 154 -1.05 41.02 11.48
C GLN A 154 -0.75 39.64 12.06
N TYR A 155 0.53 39.30 12.35
CA TYR A 155 0.94 38.04 12.97
C TYR A 155 0.65 37.96 14.48
N ASN A 156 0.50 39.11 15.14
CA ASN A 156 0.26 39.21 16.59
C ASN A 156 -1.23 39.35 16.94
N GLN A 157 -2.17 39.15 16.00
CA GLN A 157 -3.60 39.11 16.34
C GLN A 157 -3.91 37.99 17.30
N LYS A 158 -4.15 38.32 18.57
CA LYS A 158 -4.68 37.43 19.61
C LYS A 158 -5.99 36.85 19.10
N GLY A 159 -5.97 35.55 18.71
CA GLY A 159 -7.19 34.87 18.31
C GLY A 159 -7.01 33.80 17.21
N ILE A 160 -5.92 33.82 16.46
CA ILE A 160 -5.60 32.71 15.54
C ILE A 160 -4.75 31.71 16.29
N SER A 161 -5.29 30.53 16.52
CA SER A 161 -4.49 29.43 17.08
C SER A 161 -3.40 29.08 16.09
N ASN A 162 -2.15 29.35 16.44
CA ASN A 162 -0.97 28.96 15.68
C ASN A 162 -0.54 27.50 15.95
N ILE A 163 -1.37 26.75 16.63
CA ILE A 163 -1.13 25.36 17.02
C ILE A 163 -2.03 24.46 16.18
N ILE A 164 -1.41 23.51 15.51
CA ILE A 164 -2.10 22.41 14.84
C ILE A 164 -2.28 21.29 15.86
N THR A 165 -3.52 20.81 15.98
CA THR A 165 -3.90 19.75 16.91
C THR A 165 -4.35 18.49 16.17
N ALA A 166 -4.21 17.34 16.83
CA ALA A 166 -4.77 16.10 16.33
C ALA A 166 -6.30 16.17 16.28
N THR A 167 -6.90 15.70 15.19
CA THR A 167 -8.36 15.60 15.04
C THR A 167 -8.92 14.37 15.75
N ASP A 168 -8.16 13.28 15.74
CA ASP A 168 -8.53 11.99 16.33
C ASP A 168 -7.37 11.42 17.16
N ALA A 169 -7.67 10.42 17.97
CA ALA A 169 -6.65 9.64 18.68
C ALA A 169 -5.98 8.64 17.71
N GLY A 170 -4.71 8.34 17.94
CA GLY A 170 -3.95 7.36 17.15
C GLY A 170 -2.46 7.54 17.31
N THR A 171 -1.70 6.88 16.44
CA THR A 171 -0.23 6.94 16.41
C THR A 171 0.24 7.80 15.21
N ILE A 172 1.24 8.64 15.43
CA ILE A 172 1.88 9.43 14.35
C ILE A 172 2.66 8.48 13.44
N LEU A 173 2.23 8.35 12.19
CA LEU A 173 2.93 7.55 11.17
C LEU A 173 4.04 8.33 10.47
N GLU A 174 3.75 9.57 10.12
CA GLU A 174 4.64 10.44 9.36
C GLU A 174 4.52 11.90 9.78
N LEU A 175 5.62 12.61 9.67
CA LEU A 175 5.74 14.07 9.77
C LEU A 175 6.40 14.57 8.47
N PRO A 176 5.63 14.80 7.39
CA PRO A 176 6.19 15.10 6.07
C PRO A 176 6.95 16.43 6.01
N ILE A 177 6.65 17.37 6.92
CA ILE A 177 7.24 18.70 6.97
C ILE A 177 8.21 18.78 8.14
N LYS A 178 9.39 19.36 7.89
CA LYS A 178 10.41 19.65 8.90
C LYS A 178 10.25 21.08 9.44
N GLU A 179 10.77 21.31 10.64
CA GLU A 179 10.88 22.67 11.19
C GLU A 179 11.59 23.62 10.22
N GLY A 180 11.06 24.85 10.06
CA GLY A 180 11.46 25.80 9.05
C GLY A 180 10.78 25.61 7.67
N GLY A 181 10.03 24.55 7.47
CA GLY A 181 9.29 24.29 6.23
C GLY A 181 8.07 25.21 6.09
N SER A 182 7.74 25.59 4.84
CA SER A 182 6.54 26.38 4.55
C SER A 182 5.32 25.49 4.52
N VAL A 183 4.23 25.94 5.13
CA VAL A 183 2.92 25.29 5.13
C VAL A 183 1.86 26.21 4.54
N MET A 184 0.93 25.65 3.81
CA MET A 184 -0.21 26.36 3.22
C MET A 184 -1.50 25.90 3.88
N ALA A 185 -2.37 26.86 4.19
CA ALA A 185 -3.70 26.56 4.69
C ALA A 185 -4.53 25.81 3.65
N ARG A 186 -5.42 24.93 4.12
CA ARG A 186 -6.45 24.34 3.29
C ARG A 186 -7.38 25.46 2.76
N GLY A 187 -7.59 25.50 1.45
CA GLY A 187 -8.44 26.49 0.77
C GLY A 187 -9.36 25.86 -0.25
N THR A 188 -10.09 26.69 -0.99
CA THR A 188 -11.00 26.25 -2.05
C THR A 188 -10.28 25.63 -3.25
N LEU A 189 -9.03 26.04 -3.52
CA LEU A 189 -8.25 25.63 -4.68
C LEU A 189 -7.07 24.70 -4.33
N ASN A 190 -6.81 24.49 -3.03
CA ASN A 190 -5.74 23.59 -2.58
C ASN A 190 -6.19 22.79 -1.36
N GLU A 191 -5.65 21.59 -1.23
CA GLU A 191 -5.97 20.68 -0.12
C GLU A 191 -5.29 21.05 1.19
N GLY A 192 -4.39 22.02 1.19
CA GLY A 192 -3.53 22.36 2.33
C GLY A 192 -2.34 21.40 2.48
N THR A 193 -1.35 21.83 3.25
CA THR A 193 -0.14 21.03 3.50
C THR A 193 -0.41 20.04 4.64
N THR A 194 -0.14 18.74 4.42
CA THR A 194 -0.18 17.72 5.47
C THR A 194 0.97 17.93 6.43
N VAL A 195 0.68 18.13 7.70
CA VAL A 195 1.65 18.37 8.79
C VAL A 195 2.00 17.07 9.50
N ALA A 196 1.00 16.22 9.73
CA ALA A 196 1.16 14.92 10.35
C ALA A 196 0.16 13.92 9.75
N ARG A 197 0.52 12.65 9.77
CA ARG A 197 -0.35 11.54 9.42
C ARG A 197 -0.57 10.67 10.64
N VAL A 198 -1.82 10.51 11.03
CA VAL A 198 -2.23 9.77 12.23
C VAL A 198 -3.05 8.55 11.82
N ALA A 199 -2.81 7.43 12.45
CA ALA A 199 -3.57 6.22 12.21
C ALA A 199 -3.84 5.43 13.49
N ASP A 200 -4.93 4.67 13.48
CA ASP A 200 -5.23 3.68 14.50
C ASP A 200 -4.50 2.36 14.18
N LEU A 201 -3.44 2.08 14.91
CA LEU A 201 -2.67 0.83 14.77
C LEU A 201 -3.30 -0.36 15.50
N GLN A 202 -4.36 -0.17 16.27
CA GLN A 202 -5.10 -1.27 16.93
C GLN A 202 -5.99 -2.00 15.91
N SER A 203 -6.37 -1.32 14.82
CA SER A 203 -7.26 -1.83 13.78
C SER A 203 -6.53 -1.88 12.46
N LEU A 204 -5.82 -2.98 12.21
CA LEU A 204 -5.15 -3.23 10.95
C LEU A 204 -6.04 -4.03 10.00
N VAL A 205 -5.92 -3.75 8.71
CA VAL A 205 -6.60 -4.46 7.63
C VAL A 205 -5.60 -4.89 6.57
N PHE A 206 -5.91 -5.97 5.88
CA PHE A 206 -5.20 -6.36 4.68
C PHE A 206 -5.86 -5.71 3.47
N LYS A 207 -5.07 -5.13 2.58
CA LYS A 207 -5.50 -4.67 1.26
C LYS A 207 -4.71 -5.37 0.18
N GLY A 208 -5.43 -6.00 -0.75
CA GLY A 208 -4.85 -6.71 -1.89
C GLY A 208 -5.55 -6.35 -3.18
N ASN A 209 -4.93 -6.70 -4.31
CA ASN A 209 -5.50 -6.49 -5.64
C ASN A 209 -5.70 -7.82 -6.33
N VAL A 210 -6.92 -8.06 -6.80
CA VAL A 210 -7.37 -9.28 -7.46
C VAL A 210 -7.62 -9.01 -8.94
N LEU A 211 -7.29 -9.97 -9.79
CA LEU A 211 -7.58 -9.90 -11.23
C LEU A 211 -9.08 -10.07 -11.51
N GLU A 212 -9.52 -9.49 -12.63
CA GLU A 212 -10.91 -9.60 -13.08
C GLU A 212 -11.38 -11.06 -13.24
N SER A 213 -10.48 -11.97 -13.64
CA SER A 213 -10.78 -13.41 -13.79
C SER A 213 -11.17 -14.09 -12.46
N ASP A 214 -10.69 -13.57 -11.33
CA ASP A 214 -10.84 -14.20 -10.04
C ASP A 214 -11.83 -13.51 -9.11
N ILE A 215 -12.21 -12.25 -9.45
CA ILE A 215 -13.09 -11.44 -8.58
C ILE A 215 -14.45 -12.08 -8.35
N LEU A 216 -15.00 -12.79 -9.36
CA LEU A 216 -16.28 -13.46 -9.27
C LEU A 216 -16.29 -14.67 -8.31
N LYS A 217 -15.12 -15.16 -7.92
CA LYS A 217 -14.95 -16.25 -6.95
C LYS A 217 -14.99 -15.75 -5.51
N LEU A 218 -14.90 -14.43 -5.29
CA LEU A 218 -14.79 -13.81 -3.98
C LEU A 218 -16.13 -13.23 -3.53
N ALA A 219 -16.42 -13.42 -2.25
CA ALA A 219 -17.59 -12.85 -1.59
C ALA A 219 -17.20 -12.29 -0.21
N VAL A 220 -17.83 -11.19 0.19
CA VAL A 220 -17.69 -10.64 1.55
C VAL A 220 -18.09 -11.71 2.57
N GLY A 221 -17.32 -11.82 3.64
CA GLY A 221 -17.51 -12.84 4.68
C GLY A 221 -16.66 -14.10 4.49
N MET A 222 -15.94 -14.26 3.37
CA MET A 222 -15.00 -15.36 3.21
C MET A 222 -13.83 -15.22 4.19
N GLU A 223 -13.47 -16.36 4.79
CA GLU A 223 -12.30 -16.47 5.65
C GLU A 223 -11.03 -16.52 4.79
N LEU A 224 -9.96 -15.94 5.31
CA LEU A 224 -8.66 -15.94 4.69
C LEU A 224 -7.56 -16.10 5.75
N SER A 225 -6.45 -16.63 5.29
CA SER A 225 -5.27 -16.81 6.10
C SER A 225 -4.12 -16.04 5.44
N LEU A 226 -3.46 -15.15 6.21
CA LEU A 226 -2.32 -14.37 5.72
C LEU A 226 -1.01 -15.01 6.17
N SER A 227 -0.11 -15.14 5.23
CA SER A 227 1.30 -15.43 5.47
C SER A 227 2.13 -14.17 5.29
N VAL A 228 3.04 -13.91 6.22
CA VAL A 228 3.94 -12.75 6.18
C VAL A 228 5.34 -13.21 5.79
N PRO A 229 5.97 -12.63 4.73
CA PRO A 229 7.29 -13.08 4.26
C PRO A 229 8.40 -13.00 5.32
N MET A 230 8.20 -12.18 6.35
CA MET A 230 9.14 -11.98 7.47
C MET A 230 9.38 -13.28 8.26
N ASP A 231 8.31 -14.04 8.53
CA ASP A 231 8.38 -15.36 9.17
C ASP A 231 7.23 -16.24 8.62
N LYS A 232 7.59 -17.32 7.97
CA LYS A 232 6.62 -18.26 7.38
C LYS A 232 5.75 -19.01 8.41
N ASN A 233 6.14 -18.97 9.67
CA ASN A 233 5.37 -19.59 10.76
C ASN A 233 4.27 -18.68 11.28
N ILE A 234 4.31 -17.38 10.95
CA ILE A 234 3.27 -16.43 11.35
C ILE A 234 2.12 -16.53 10.36
N THR A 235 1.00 -17.02 10.86
CA THR A 235 -0.27 -17.06 10.14
C THR A 235 -1.27 -16.18 10.86
N ILE A 236 -1.92 -15.28 10.12
CA ILE A 236 -2.92 -14.34 10.66
C ILE A 236 -4.24 -14.63 9.98
N ASP A 237 -5.25 -14.95 10.77
CA ASP A 237 -6.58 -15.15 10.25
C ASP A 237 -7.27 -13.81 9.99
N GLY A 238 -8.15 -13.80 9.01
CA GLY A 238 -8.94 -12.63 8.66
C GLY A 238 -10.23 -12.98 7.94
N VAL A 239 -11.05 -11.96 7.75
CA VAL A 239 -12.33 -12.08 7.04
C VAL A 239 -12.42 -10.97 5.99
N LEU A 240 -12.80 -11.35 4.77
CA LEU A 240 -13.01 -10.44 3.66
C LEU A 240 -14.18 -9.50 3.96
N SER A 241 -13.90 -8.23 4.17
CA SER A 241 -14.88 -7.20 4.56
C SER A 241 -15.38 -6.38 3.39
N LEU A 242 -14.56 -6.23 2.33
CA LEU A 242 -14.90 -5.45 1.15
C LEU A 242 -14.29 -6.07 -0.11
N VAL A 243 -15.10 -6.12 -1.15
CA VAL A 243 -14.68 -6.34 -2.54
C VAL A 243 -15.06 -5.09 -3.31
N ALA A 244 -14.09 -4.36 -3.84
CA ALA A 244 -14.35 -3.08 -4.51
C ALA A 244 -15.29 -3.27 -5.71
N PRO A 245 -16.36 -2.50 -5.83
CA PRO A 245 -17.32 -2.61 -6.95
C PRO A 245 -16.76 -2.05 -8.27
N LYS A 246 -15.62 -1.33 -8.20
CA LYS A 246 -14.96 -0.71 -9.35
C LYS A 246 -13.51 -1.19 -9.42
N GLY A 247 -13.15 -1.74 -10.57
CA GLY A 247 -11.75 -2.06 -10.90
C GLY A 247 -10.97 -0.83 -11.38
N ILE A 248 -9.67 -0.88 -11.18
CA ILE A 248 -8.69 0.09 -11.71
C ILE A 248 -7.89 -0.64 -12.79
N VAL A 249 -7.82 -0.05 -13.98
CA VAL A 249 -7.00 -0.59 -15.06
C VAL A 249 -5.56 -0.11 -14.88
N GLN A 250 -4.66 -1.05 -14.67
CA GLN A 250 -3.23 -0.82 -14.53
C GLN A 250 -2.49 -1.74 -15.49
N ASP A 251 -1.63 -1.16 -16.33
CA ASP A 251 -0.87 -1.89 -17.37
C ASP A 251 -1.76 -2.75 -18.31
N GLY A 252 -2.97 -2.27 -18.61
CA GLY A 252 -3.93 -2.96 -19.47
C GLY A 252 -4.72 -4.09 -18.80
N VAL A 253 -4.54 -4.32 -17.51
CA VAL A 253 -5.22 -5.36 -16.73
C VAL A 253 -6.13 -4.72 -15.69
N ALA A 254 -7.40 -5.12 -15.65
CA ALA A 254 -8.33 -4.68 -14.61
C ALA A 254 -8.03 -5.41 -13.29
N ARG A 255 -7.84 -4.62 -12.23
CA ARG A 255 -7.61 -5.11 -10.86
C ARG A 255 -8.66 -4.52 -9.93
N PHE A 256 -9.13 -5.33 -9.00
CA PHE A 256 -10.11 -4.95 -8.00
C PHE A 256 -9.48 -5.00 -6.61
N GLU A 257 -9.62 -3.91 -5.87
CA GLU A 257 -9.16 -3.87 -4.48
C GLU A 257 -10.06 -4.72 -3.60
N ILE A 258 -9.45 -5.49 -2.72
CA ILE A 258 -10.14 -6.18 -1.63
C ILE A 258 -9.60 -5.69 -0.30
N THR A 259 -10.46 -5.68 0.71
CA THR A 259 -10.07 -5.37 2.09
C THR A 259 -10.53 -6.49 3.01
N ALA A 260 -9.66 -6.93 3.90
CA ALA A 260 -10.00 -7.91 4.91
C ALA A 260 -9.66 -7.41 6.32
N GLY A 261 -10.57 -7.60 7.26
CA GLY A 261 -10.31 -7.39 8.68
C GLY A 261 -9.42 -8.51 9.23
N LEU A 262 -8.44 -8.18 10.05
CA LEU A 262 -7.44 -9.10 10.58
C LEU A 262 -7.64 -9.39 12.05
N PHE A 263 -7.43 -10.63 12.45
CA PHE A 263 -7.39 -11.08 13.84
C PHE A 263 -5.93 -11.35 14.25
N ILE A 264 -5.22 -10.29 14.64
CA ILE A 264 -3.79 -10.39 14.97
C ILE A 264 -3.65 -10.79 16.44
N PRO A 265 -3.05 -11.97 16.74
CA PRO A 265 -2.74 -12.36 18.12
C PRO A 265 -1.83 -11.35 18.80
N GLU A 266 -2.01 -11.18 20.13
CA GLU A 266 -1.23 -10.20 20.92
C GLU A 266 0.28 -10.37 20.79
N GLU A 267 0.74 -11.62 20.67
CA GLU A 267 2.16 -11.96 20.49
C GLU A 267 2.78 -11.38 19.20
N TYR A 268 1.96 -11.16 18.14
CA TYR A 268 2.42 -10.64 16.86
C TYR A 268 2.15 -9.16 16.65
N LYS A 269 1.37 -8.51 17.50
CA LYS A 269 1.02 -7.07 17.35
C LYS A 269 2.23 -6.15 17.29
N GLN A 270 3.28 -6.46 18.03
CA GLN A 270 4.50 -5.65 18.02
C GLN A 270 5.38 -5.90 16.78
N MET A 271 5.27 -7.08 16.18
CA MET A 271 6.09 -7.49 15.03
C MET A 271 5.48 -7.00 13.72
N ILE A 272 4.14 -6.99 13.63
CA ILE A 272 3.42 -6.61 12.43
C ILE A 272 3.22 -5.10 12.42
N LYS A 273 3.86 -4.42 11.46
CA LYS A 273 3.77 -2.98 11.28
C LYS A 273 2.89 -2.65 10.07
N ALA A 274 2.29 -1.47 10.10
CA ALA A 274 1.67 -0.90 8.92
C ALA A 274 2.70 -0.80 7.78
N GLY A 275 2.31 -1.18 6.56
CA GLY A 275 3.20 -1.27 5.41
C GLY A 275 3.85 -2.64 5.19
N CYS A 276 3.68 -3.62 6.10
CA CYS A 276 4.16 -4.98 5.87
C CYS A 276 3.42 -5.63 4.70
N THR A 277 4.18 -6.26 3.80
CA THR A 277 3.59 -7.08 2.73
C THR A 277 3.12 -8.41 3.31
N ALA A 278 2.03 -8.95 2.77
CA ALA A 278 1.49 -10.25 3.11
C ALA A 278 0.85 -10.90 1.90
N ASN A 279 0.75 -12.24 1.92
CA ASN A 279 -0.01 -13.00 0.95
C ASN A 279 -1.25 -13.57 1.64
N ALA A 280 -2.42 -13.23 1.14
CA ALA A 280 -3.69 -13.78 1.61
C ALA A 280 -4.03 -15.03 0.81
N GLU A 281 -4.32 -16.13 1.49
CA GLU A 281 -4.86 -17.36 0.91
C GLU A 281 -6.35 -17.44 1.26
N ILE A 282 -7.18 -17.50 0.23
CA ILE A 282 -8.64 -17.62 0.35
C ILE A 282 -9.07 -18.93 -0.27
N VAL A 283 -9.82 -19.75 0.46
CA VAL A 283 -10.43 -20.97 -0.08
C VAL A 283 -11.66 -20.55 -0.90
N VAL A 284 -11.55 -20.64 -2.22
CA VAL A 284 -12.62 -20.23 -3.14
C VAL A 284 -13.60 -21.36 -3.47
N GLU A 285 -13.15 -22.60 -3.39
CA GLU A 285 -14.00 -23.78 -3.58
C GLU A 285 -13.46 -24.95 -2.76
N ARG A 286 -14.35 -25.70 -2.13
CA ARG A 286 -14.04 -26.92 -1.37
C ARG A 286 -14.93 -28.05 -1.84
N LYS A 287 -14.34 -29.21 -2.11
CA LYS A 287 -15.08 -30.44 -2.36
C LYS A 287 -14.56 -31.55 -1.45
N ASN A 288 -15.48 -32.23 -0.82
CA ASN A 288 -15.16 -33.32 0.09
C ASN A 288 -15.35 -34.66 -0.61
N HIS A 289 -14.43 -35.60 -0.32
CA HIS A 289 -14.48 -36.97 -0.76
C HIS A 289 -14.65 -37.15 -2.28
N VAL A 290 -13.83 -36.40 -3.05
CA VAL A 290 -13.78 -36.51 -4.51
C VAL A 290 -12.62 -37.40 -4.95
N LEU A 291 -12.78 -38.08 -6.09
CA LEU A 291 -11.69 -38.86 -6.67
C LEU A 291 -10.63 -37.91 -7.21
N ALA A 292 -9.39 -38.06 -6.78
CA ALA A 292 -8.30 -37.15 -7.08
C ALA A 292 -7.03 -37.87 -7.52
N LEU A 293 -6.25 -37.21 -8.34
CA LEU A 293 -4.93 -37.68 -8.79
C LEU A 293 -3.94 -36.51 -8.76
N GLU A 294 -2.69 -36.78 -8.43
CA GLU A 294 -1.64 -35.78 -8.48
C GLU A 294 -1.39 -35.33 -9.93
N GLU A 295 -1.32 -34.00 -10.13
CA GLU A 295 -1.15 -33.38 -11.46
C GLU A 295 0.11 -33.83 -12.19
N LYS A 296 1.16 -34.22 -11.47
CA LYS A 296 2.40 -34.71 -12.08
C LYS A 296 2.23 -35.96 -12.94
N TYR A 297 1.10 -36.69 -12.82
CA TYR A 297 0.80 -37.85 -13.64
C TYR A 297 -0.05 -37.53 -14.87
N PHE A 298 -0.51 -36.30 -15.01
CA PHE A 298 -1.27 -35.82 -16.17
C PHE A 298 -0.35 -35.66 -17.38
N GLN A 299 -0.89 -36.01 -18.52
CA GLN A 299 -0.29 -35.70 -19.81
C GLN A 299 -1.23 -34.77 -20.58
N PHE A 300 -0.66 -33.85 -21.32
CA PHE A 300 -1.42 -32.85 -22.06
C PHE A 300 -1.26 -33.10 -23.56
N ASN A 301 -2.36 -33.01 -24.27
CA ASN A 301 -2.38 -33.05 -25.72
C ASN A 301 -3.28 -31.92 -26.20
N TYR A 302 -2.68 -30.78 -26.59
CA TYR A 302 -3.37 -29.50 -26.83
C TYR A 302 -4.27 -29.15 -25.63
N ASP A 303 -5.59 -29.08 -25.82
CA ASP A 303 -6.57 -28.73 -24.79
C ASP A 303 -7.10 -29.93 -23.98
N SER A 304 -6.56 -31.13 -24.18
CA SER A 304 -7.04 -32.36 -23.54
C SER A 304 -6.05 -32.89 -22.51
N VAL A 305 -6.55 -33.26 -21.35
CA VAL A 305 -5.79 -33.94 -20.28
C VAL A 305 -6.06 -35.44 -20.38
N PHE A 306 -5.03 -36.27 -20.31
CA PHE A 306 -5.15 -37.71 -20.32
C PHE A 306 -4.13 -38.36 -19.41
N VAL A 307 -4.38 -39.62 -19.04
CA VAL A 307 -3.44 -40.52 -18.35
C VAL A 307 -3.27 -41.80 -19.12
N GLU A 308 -2.19 -42.52 -18.86
CA GLU A 308 -1.98 -43.89 -19.38
C GLU A 308 -2.39 -44.88 -18.28
N ILE A 309 -3.40 -45.70 -18.55
CA ILE A 309 -3.84 -46.75 -17.66
C ILE A 309 -3.32 -48.12 -18.14
N VAL A 310 -3.18 -49.04 -17.19
CA VAL A 310 -2.80 -50.43 -17.51
C VAL A 310 -4.03 -51.14 -18.05
N ALA A 311 -4.00 -51.47 -19.35
CA ALA A 311 -4.95 -52.37 -19.99
C ALA A 311 -4.51 -53.87 -19.80
N ASP A 312 -5.17 -54.81 -20.45
CA ASP A 312 -4.82 -56.21 -20.40
C ASP A 312 -3.41 -56.43 -20.99
N ASP A 313 -2.65 -57.39 -20.40
CA ASP A 313 -1.30 -57.83 -20.81
C ASP A 313 -0.19 -56.74 -20.78
N SER A 314 -0.23 -55.85 -19.77
CA SER A 314 0.84 -54.85 -19.55
C SER A 314 0.95 -53.79 -20.66
N LYS A 315 -0.06 -53.62 -21.48
CA LYS A 315 -0.19 -52.51 -22.42
C LYS A 315 -0.79 -51.29 -21.73
N TYR A 316 -0.31 -50.14 -22.12
CA TYR A 316 -0.88 -48.88 -21.65
C TYR A 316 -1.89 -48.32 -22.66
N GLU A 317 -3.03 -47.85 -22.17
CA GLU A 317 -4.07 -47.20 -22.97
C GLU A 317 -4.20 -45.75 -22.51
N LYS A 318 -4.26 -44.84 -23.45
CA LYS A 318 -4.53 -43.42 -23.17
C LYS A 318 -6.01 -43.25 -22.83
N ARG A 319 -6.28 -42.63 -21.68
CA ARG A 319 -7.64 -42.30 -21.26
C ARG A 319 -7.75 -40.83 -20.95
N PHE A 320 -8.64 -40.15 -21.69
CA PHE A 320 -8.90 -38.75 -21.51
C PHE A 320 -9.70 -38.52 -20.22
N LEU A 321 -9.30 -37.44 -19.50
CA LEU A 321 -9.90 -37.07 -18.24
C LEU A 321 -10.74 -35.83 -18.40
N LYS A 322 -11.85 -35.80 -17.68
CA LYS A 322 -12.53 -34.53 -17.36
C LYS A 322 -12.17 -34.21 -15.92
N THR A 323 -11.46 -33.11 -15.74
CA THR A 323 -10.96 -32.63 -14.44
C THR A 323 -11.92 -31.61 -13.83
N GLY A 324 -11.87 -31.48 -12.51
CA GLY A 324 -12.58 -30.47 -11.73
C GLY A 324 -11.63 -29.49 -11.05
N ILE A 325 -11.86 -29.25 -9.74
CA ILE A 325 -11.05 -28.34 -8.94
C ILE A 325 -9.66 -28.92 -8.67
N SER A 326 -8.68 -28.02 -8.46
CA SER A 326 -7.30 -28.38 -8.11
C SER A 326 -6.82 -27.55 -6.91
N ASP A 327 -5.94 -28.16 -6.10
CA ASP A 327 -5.17 -27.49 -5.03
C ASP A 327 -3.72 -27.18 -5.44
N GLY A 328 -3.37 -27.42 -6.74
CA GLY A 328 -2.02 -27.26 -7.30
C GLY A 328 -1.13 -28.52 -7.12
N ILE A 329 -1.59 -29.53 -6.39
CA ILE A 329 -0.91 -30.83 -6.25
C ILE A 329 -1.83 -31.94 -6.73
N TYR A 330 -3.07 -31.94 -6.29
CA TYR A 330 -4.11 -32.89 -6.63
C TYR A 330 -5.25 -32.22 -7.38
N THR A 331 -5.71 -32.86 -8.43
CA THR A 331 -6.86 -32.41 -9.20
C THR A 331 -7.98 -33.45 -9.14
N GLU A 332 -9.21 -32.97 -8.94
CA GLU A 332 -10.42 -33.76 -9.00
C GLU A 332 -10.59 -34.41 -10.37
N ILE A 333 -10.95 -35.66 -10.40
CA ILE A 333 -11.32 -36.37 -11.62
C ILE A 333 -12.83 -36.58 -11.63
N ILE A 334 -13.52 -35.88 -12.54
CA ILE A 334 -14.96 -35.99 -12.70
C ILE A 334 -15.32 -37.24 -13.50
N SER A 335 -14.51 -37.58 -14.51
CA SER A 335 -14.69 -38.78 -15.33
C SER A 335 -13.42 -39.14 -16.07
N GLY A 336 -13.32 -40.41 -16.51
CA GLY A 336 -12.22 -40.92 -17.29
C GLY A 336 -11.50 -42.09 -16.62
N VAL A 337 -11.32 -42.08 -15.30
CA VAL A 337 -10.75 -43.17 -14.52
C VAL A 337 -11.52 -43.42 -13.24
N ASP A 338 -11.42 -44.62 -12.71
CA ASP A 338 -11.98 -45.07 -11.45
C ASP A 338 -10.88 -45.31 -10.42
N SER A 339 -11.26 -45.41 -9.13
CA SER A 339 -10.33 -45.67 -8.02
C SER A 339 -9.60 -47.02 -8.11
N LEU A 340 -10.10 -47.94 -8.94
CA LEU A 340 -9.51 -49.26 -9.17
C LEU A 340 -8.52 -49.27 -10.36
N ASP A 341 -8.53 -48.25 -11.20
CA ASP A 341 -7.64 -48.16 -12.36
C ASP A 341 -6.19 -47.96 -11.94
N HIS A 342 -5.31 -48.70 -12.59
CA HIS A 342 -3.86 -48.59 -12.40
C HIS A 342 -3.28 -47.62 -13.42
N ILE A 343 -2.86 -46.46 -12.94
CA ILE A 343 -2.29 -45.37 -13.73
C ILE A 343 -0.77 -45.50 -13.74
N LYS A 344 -0.17 -45.39 -14.90
CA LYS A 344 1.29 -45.45 -15.09
C LYS A 344 1.95 -44.25 -14.42
N LYS A 345 2.95 -44.48 -13.57
CA LYS A 345 3.83 -43.41 -13.09
C LYS A 345 4.69 -42.90 -14.23
N GLN A 346 4.71 -41.62 -14.43
CA GLN A 346 5.74 -41.01 -15.28
C GLN A 346 7.10 -41.16 -14.62
N LYS A 347 8.16 -41.43 -15.40
CA LYS A 347 9.52 -41.35 -14.88
C LYS A 347 9.80 -39.86 -14.60
N GLU A 348 10.24 -39.56 -13.37
CA GLU A 348 10.87 -38.27 -13.10
C GLU A 348 12.10 -38.18 -14.01
N GLU A 349 12.06 -37.26 -14.99
CA GLU A 349 13.27 -36.79 -15.65
C GLU A 349 14.05 -35.95 -14.63
N ILE A 350 15.18 -36.53 -14.17
CA ILE A 350 16.15 -35.89 -13.25
C ILE A 350 16.93 -34.83 -14.01
#